data_7cec85f3255f4ae4630a2f52f3564fe3
#
_entry.id   7cec85f3255f4ae4630a2f52f3564fe3
#
_cell.length_a   1.000
_cell.length_b   1.000
_cell.length_c   1.000
_cell.angle_alpha   90.00
_cell.angle_beta   90.00
_cell.angle_gamma   90.00
#
_symmetry.space_group_name_H-M   'P 1'
#
loop_
_entity.id
_entity.type
_entity.pdbx_description
1 polymer ?
#
loop_
_entity_poly.entity_id
_entity_poly.type
_entity_poly.pdbx_seq_one_letter_code
_entity_poly.pdbx_strand_id
1 'polypeptide(L)'
;MNKSILLLTDEMNPGGVARHVVDLANGLVERGFQPIVAATDGPFRARLDEQIAFVNLPILARDGTHKSLIGFLASYRILNEVVRREKVTIIHSHKRYTDLLGRIVARRMSLSHISTCHNIFSSLKHVSFFGDTTIACSKVVQEMLIRDFGKKMQDVIQIYYGILPFREFNKKEKNQVFKALSISAGTKIIASVGQLIESKDRVTLVRAIGILRKRGEIDNVLFAILGDGEQKTMLEELVRNEAVHDHVMFLQGTSNVEALFNVADFMVLSSIREGLPYVILEAASIGKPHIATNVGGVSEFVIHGETGVLVPPNDPEKLADAIKDLLDNPEKVDLLGTSAREKFLQQFTYDKFIDRTGEVYKDYFTGHSHAS
;
A
#
# COMPACT_ATOMS: atom_id res chain seq x y z
N MET A 1 -13.55 25.08 -17.15
CA MET A 1 -13.07 25.39 -15.79
C MET A 1 -11.71 24.74 -15.58
N ASN A 2 -10.77 25.44 -14.93
CA ASN A 2 -9.45 24.88 -14.62
C ASN A 2 -9.64 23.79 -13.55
N LYS A 3 -9.26 22.53 -13.86
CA LYS A 3 -9.38 21.36 -12.97
C LYS A 3 -8.05 21.04 -12.29
N SER A 4 -7.34 22.08 -11.81
CA SER A 4 -6.02 21.95 -11.21
C SER A 4 -6.13 21.46 -9.77
N ILE A 5 -5.44 20.35 -9.47
CA ILE A 5 -5.44 19.64 -8.18
C ILE A 5 -4.01 19.52 -7.69
N LEU A 6 -3.73 19.93 -6.46
CA LEU A 6 -2.44 19.77 -5.83
C LEU A 6 -2.47 18.51 -4.93
N LEU A 7 -1.77 17.46 -5.35
CA LEU A 7 -1.56 16.24 -4.56
C LEU A 7 -0.33 16.42 -3.67
N LEU A 8 -0.52 16.32 -2.37
CA LEU A 8 0.49 16.67 -1.37
C LEU A 8 0.85 15.44 -0.52
N THR A 9 2.11 15.02 -0.57
CA THR A 9 2.65 13.94 0.26
C THR A 9 4.02 14.30 0.84
N ASP A 10 4.51 13.52 1.82
CA ASP A 10 5.77 13.85 2.50
C ASP A 10 6.97 13.63 1.56
N GLU A 11 6.99 12.52 0.82
CA GLU A 11 8.15 12.08 0.02
C GLU A 11 7.74 11.14 -1.12
N MET A 12 8.60 11.04 -2.14
CA MET A 12 8.44 10.14 -3.29
C MET A 12 9.34 8.90 -3.19
N ASN A 13 9.66 8.44 -1.98
CA ASN A 13 10.38 7.20 -1.74
C ASN A 13 9.47 5.96 -1.94
N PRO A 14 10.04 4.79 -2.29
CA PRO A 14 9.28 3.56 -2.48
C PRO A 14 8.43 3.21 -1.26
N GLY A 15 7.12 3.09 -1.47
CA GLY A 15 6.14 2.78 -0.42
C GLY A 15 4.71 2.97 -0.92
N GLY A 16 3.74 2.41 -0.18
CA GLY A 16 2.33 2.38 -0.61
C GLY A 16 1.72 3.76 -0.84
N VAL A 17 2.05 4.77 -0.01
CA VAL A 17 1.48 6.12 -0.17
C VAL A 17 2.06 6.84 -1.38
N ALA A 18 3.38 6.78 -1.60
CA ALA A 18 3.99 7.39 -2.79
C ALA A 18 3.49 6.72 -4.08
N ARG A 19 3.33 5.40 -4.08
CA ARG A 19 2.71 4.67 -5.18
C ARG A 19 1.27 5.15 -5.43
N HIS A 20 0.46 5.25 -4.38
CA HIS A 20 -0.91 5.74 -4.48
C HIS A 20 -0.97 7.14 -5.11
N VAL A 21 -0.08 8.05 -4.72
CA VAL A 21 -0.02 9.40 -5.29
C VAL A 21 0.36 9.37 -6.77
N VAL A 22 1.31 8.53 -7.16
CA VAL A 22 1.70 8.34 -8.57
C VAL A 22 0.52 7.79 -9.38
N ASP A 23 -0.07 6.69 -8.92
CA ASP A 23 -1.19 6.03 -9.61
C ASP A 23 -2.38 7.01 -9.74
N LEU A 24 -2.70 7.75 -8.68
CA LEU A 24 -3.75 8.76 -8.70
C LEU A 24 -3.43 9.91 -9.66
N ALA A 25 -2.22 10.46 -9.61
CA ALA A 25 -1.83 11.57 -10.46
C ALA A 25 -1.91 11.20 -11.95
N ASN A 26 -1.33 10.04 -12.33
CA ASN A 26 -1.35 9.56 -13.71
C ASN A 26 -2.80 9.33 -14.18
N GLY A 27 -3.63 8.67 -13.37
CA GLY A 27 -5.02 8.41 -13.72
C GLY A 27 -5.88 9.67 -13.83
N LEU A 28 -5.57 10.71 -13.08
CA LEU A 28 -6.26 11.99 -13.18
C LEU A 28 -5.95 12.72 -14.50
N VAL A 29 -4.73 12.62 -15.02
CA VAL A 29 -4.38 13.14 -16.36
C VAL A 29 -5.26 12.46 -17.42
N GLU A 30 -5.40 11.14 -17.39
CA GLU A 30 -6.24 10.37 -18.30
C GLU A 30 -7.72 10.77 -18.27
N ARG A 31 -8.20 11.32 -17.12
CA ARG A 31 -9.59 11.82 -16.93
C ARG A 31 -9.74 13.32 -17.17
N GLY A 32 -8.70 13.97 -17.71
CA GLY A 32 -8.71 15.39 -18.10
C GLY A 32 -8.63 16.36 -16.91
N PHE A 33 -8.09 15.93 -15.77
CA PHE A 33 -7.67 16.80 -14.68
C PHE A 33 -6.22 17.28 -14.90
N GLN A 34 -5.82 18.27 -14.11
CA GLN A 34 -4.47 18.83 -14.13
C GLN A 34 -3.82 18.63 -12.75
N PRO A 35 -3.31 17.43 -12.43
CA PRO A 35 -2.65 17.16 -11.17
C PRO A 35 -1.28 17.80 -11.12
N ILE A 36 -0.91 18.31 -9.94
CA ILE A 36 0.42 18.78 -9.57
C ILE A 36 0.82 17.95 -8.36
N VAL A 37 1.99 17.35 -8.36
CA VAL A 37 2.51 16.59 -7.21
C VAL A 37 3.53 17.41 -6.46
N ALA A 38 3.34 17.58 -5.15
CA ALA A 38 4.28 18.28 -4.29
C ALA A 38 4.72 17.37 -3.12
N ALA A 39 6.02 17.13 -3.03
CA ALA A 39 6.66 16.25 -2.05
C ALA A 39 8.16 16.50 -1.97
N THR A 40 8.84 15.90 -0.98
CA THR A 40 10.30 15.71 -1.08
C THR A 40 10.60 14.73 -2.22
N ASP A 41 11.61 15.05 -3.04
CA ASP A 41 11.99 14.25 -4.21
C ASP A 41 12.41 12.82 -3.82
N GLY A 42 12.24 11.89 -4.74
CA GLY A 42 12.58 10.47 -4.56
C GLY A 42 12.35 9.63 -5.81
N PRO A 43 12.77 8.36 -5.80
CA PRO A 43 12.76 7.50 -6.99
C PRO A 43 11.39 7.37 -7.69
N PHE A 44 10.28 7.48 -6.95
CA PHE A 44 8.93 7.34 -7.54
C PHE A 44 8.50 8.54 -8.37
N ARG A 45 9.21 9.68 -8.28
CA ARG A 45 9.01 10.80 -9.20
C ARG A 45 9.16 10.38 -10.66
N ALA A 46 10.10 9.51 -10.97
CA ALA A 46 10.33 9.03 -12.33
C ALA A 46 9.16 8.22 -12.93
N ARG A 47 8.15 7.88 -12.13
CA ARG A 47 6.94 7.17 -12.55
C ARG A 47 5.76 8.10 -12.87
N LEU A 48 5.90 9.40 -12.60
CA LEU A 48 4.88 10.39 -12.96
C LEU A 48 4.87 10.59 -14.48
N ASP A 49 3.66 10.76 -15.03
CA ASP A 49 3.48 11.18 -16.42
C ASP A 49 4.19 12.53 -16.67
N GLU A 50 4.76 12.71 -17.85
CA GLU A 50 5.53 13.90 -18.23
C GLU A 50 4.71 15.20 -18.15
N GLN A 51 3.39 15.12 -18.26
CA GLN A 51 2.48 16.25 -18.14
C GLN A 51 2.29 16.73 -16.68
N ILE A 52 2.70 15.92 -15.69
CA ILE A 52 2.51 16.24 -14.27
C ILE A 52 3.63 17.12 -13.77
N ALA A 53 3.29 18.35 -13.36
CA ALA A 53 4.24 19.23 -12.70
C ALA A 53 4.62 18.66 -11.33
N PHE A 54 5.92 18.55 -11.08
CA PHE A 54 6.46 18.13 -9.77
C PHE A 54 7.06 19.33 -9.04
N VAL A 55 6.69 19.50 -7.78
CA VAL A 55 7.18 20.56 -6.88
C VAL A 55 7.96 19.92 -5.74
N ASN A 56 9.26 20.13 -5.73
CA ASN A 56 10.11 19.62 -4.63
C ASN A 56 9.90 20.46 -3.37
N LEU A 57 9.54 19.80 -2.27
CA LEU A 57 9.33 20.42 -0.96
C LEU A 57 10.43 20.01 0.02
N PRO A 58 11.08 20.97 0.71
CA PRO A 58 12.10 20.67 1.72
C PRO A 58 11.47 20.26 3.06
N ILE A 59 10.61 19.23 3.07
CA ILE A 59 9.87 18.77 4.26
C ILE A 59 10.81 18.15 5.27
N LEU A 60 11.76 17.32 4.78
CA LEU A 60 12.75 16.64 5.60
C LEU A 60 13.91 17.57 5.96
N ALA A 61 14.55 17.36 7.09
CA ALA A 61 15.80 18.01 7.43
C ALA A 61 16.90 17.64 6.42
N ARG A 62 18.00 18.40 6.39
CA ARG A 62 19.09 18.17 5.42
C ARG A 62 19.73 16.77 5.53
N ASP A 63 19.62 16.15 6.69
CA ASP A 63 20.06 14.77 6.93
C ASP A 63 19.05 13.71 6.47
N GLY A 64 17.86 14.13 6.00
CA GLY A 64 16.81 13.25 5.51
C GLY A 64 16.08 12.44 6.60
N THR A 65 16.39 12.64 7.89
CA THR A 65 15.93 11.76 8.97
C THR A 65 14.69 12.24 9.68
N HIS A 66 14.47 13.57 9.76
CA HIS A 66 13.33 14.12 10.50
C HIS A 66 12.73 15.36 9.83
N LYS A 67 11.50 15.68 10.20
CA LYS A 67 10.76 16.84 9.69
C LYS A 67 11.23 18.11 10.40
N SER A 68 11.49 19.14 9.63
CA SER A 68 12.08 20.40 10.09
C SER A 68 11.05 21.52 10.10
N LEU A 69 11.05 22.38 11.15
CA LEU A 69 10.24 23.58 11.17
C LEU A 69 10.63 24.56 10.06
N ILE A 70 11.92 24.69 9.75
CA ILE A 70 12.41 25.50 8.65
C ILE A 70 11.87 24.96 7.32
N GLY A 71 11.91 23.63 7.14
CA GLY A 71 11.34 22.95 5.98
C GLY A 71 9.83 23.17 5.86
N PHE A 72 9.10 23.19 6.99
CA PHE A 72 7.68 23.49 7.01
C PHE A 72 7.40 24.91 6.50
N LEU A 73 8.10 25.94 7.01
CA LEU A 73 7.93 27.32 6.60
C LEU A 73 8.35 27.55 5.15
N ALA A 74 9.42 26.90 4.69
CA ALA A 74 9.84 26.96 3.30
C ALA A 74 8.80 26.30 2.38
N SER A 75 8.32 25.10 2.72
CA SER A 75 7.26 24.40 1.98
C SER A 75 5.97 25.21 1.93
N TYR A 76 5.58 25.84 3.03
CA TYR A 76 4.41 26.74 3.07
C TYR A 76 4.54 27.91 2.07
N ARG A 77 5.71 28.55 1.96
CA ARG A 77 5.95 29.64 0.99
C ARG A 77 5.86 29.13 -0.44
N ILE A 78 6.54 28.02 -0.74
CA ILE A 78 6.53 27.37 -2.06
C ILE A 78 5.10 27.03 -2.47
N LEU A 79 4.32 26.41 -1.59
CA LEU A 79 2.94 26.02 -1.89
C LEU A 79 2.03 27.21 -2.16
N ASN A 80 2.16 28.33 -1.40
CA ASN A 80 1.38 29.54 -1.67
C ASN A 80 1.70 30.14 -3.06
N GLU A 81 2.94 30.05 -3.52
CA GLU A 81 3.34 30.49 -4.86
C GLU A 81 2.77 29.56 -5.93
N VAL A 82 2.94 28.23 -5.78
CA VAL A 82 2.42 27.22 -6.71
C VAL A 82 0.90 27.33 -6.85
N VAL A 83 0.18 27.42 -5.74
CA VAL A 83 -1.28 27.53 -5.74
C VAL A 83 -1.75 28.73 -6.58
N ARG A 84 -1.09 29.88 -6.46
CA ARG A 84 -1.45 31.08 -7.25
C ARG A 84 -1.08 30.92 -8.72
N ARG A 85 0.16 30.48 -9.01
CA ARG A 85 0.67 30.34 -10.37
C ARG A 85 -0.15 29.35 -11.19
N GLU A 86 -0.44 28.18 -10.61
CA GLU A 86 -1.12 27.09 -11.28
C GLU A 86 -2.65 27.14 -11.13
N LYS A 87 -3.18 28.17 -10.44
CA LYS A 87 -4.61 28.37 -10.18
C LYS A 87 -5.25 27.10 -9.58
N VAL A 88 -4.58 26.53 -8.59
CA VAL A 88 -5.06 25.32 -7.88
C VAL A 88 -6.41 25.59 -7.23
N THR A 89 -7.31 24.64 -7.32
CA THR A 89 -8.66 24.73 -6.75
C THR A 89 -8.87 23.74 -5.60
N ILE A 90 -8.17 22.62 -5.63
CA ILE A 90 -8.25 21.56 -4.61
C ILE A 90 -6.84 21.21 -4.14
N ILE A 91 -6.65 21.13 -2.82
CA ILE A 91 -5.47 20.51 -2.21
C ILE A 91 -5.90 19.15 -1.68
N HIS A 92 -5.19 18.08 -2.07
CA HIS A 92 -5.43 16.73 -1.59
C HIS A 92 -4.17 16.17 -0.91
N SER A 93 -4.25 15.96 0.39
CA SER A 93 -3.13 15.56 1.25
C SER A 93 -3.19 14.07 1.60
N HIS A 94 -2.01 13.40 1.60
CA HIS A 94 -1.90 11.95 1.76
C HIS A 94 -1.14 11.49 3.01
N LYS A 95 -0.57 12.40 3.79
CA LYS A 95 0.11 12.09 5.06
C LYS A 95 -0.19 13.17 6.10
N ARG A 96 -0.21 12.81 7.38
CA ARG A 96 -0.63 13.72 8.46
C ARG A 96 0.15 15.03 8.55
N TYR A 97 1.45 15.02 8.26
CA TYR A 97 2.24 16.26 8.28
C TYR A 97 1.89 17.18 7.11
N THR A 98 1.83 16.64 5.91
CA THR A 98 1.41 17.39 4.73
C THR A 98 -0.07 17.74 4.74
N ASP A 99 -0.90 17.00 5.48
CA ASP A 99 -2.29 17.33 5.73
C ASP A 99 -2.43 18.63 6.54
N LEU A 100 -1.65 18.77 7.62
CA LEU A 100 -1.61 20.02 8.38
C LEU A 100 -1.15 21.21 7.51
N LEU A 101 -0.10 21.01 6.71
CA LEU A 101 0.42 22.02 5.79
C LEU A 101 -0.62 22.41 4.74
N GLY A 102 -1.26 21.41 4.12
CA GLY A 102 -2.34 21.58 3.15
C GLY A 102 -3.52 22.36 3.74
N ARG A 103 -3.92 22.05 4.97
CA ARG A 103 -4.99 22.78 5.68
C ARG A 103 -4.69 24.25 5.87
N ILE A 104 -3.47 24.58 6.27
CA ILE A 104 -3.06 25.97 6.48
C ILE A 104 -3.09 26.75 5.16
N VAL A 105 -2.55 26.17 4.09
CA VAL A 105 -2.55 26.80 2.76
C VAL A 105 -3.99 26.93 2.23
N ALA A 106 -4.80 25.88 2.32
CA ALA A 106 -6.17 25.87 1.84
C ALA A 106 -7.03 26.96 2.52
N ARG A 107 -6.96 27.05 3.85
CA ARG A 107 -7.69 28.08 4.60
C ARG A 107 -7.29 29.49 4.19
N ARG A 108 -5.97 29.75 4.04
CA ARG A 108 -5.48 31.07 3.66
C ARG A 108 -5.91 31.48 2.25
N MET A 109 -6.04 30.50 1.36
CA MET A 109 -6.32 30.73 -0.06
C MET A 109 -7.80 30.48 -0.42
N SER A 110 -8.64 30.14 0.56
CA SER A 110 -10.06 29.79 0.39
C SER A 110 -10.26 28.67 -0.63
N LEU A 111 -9.44 27.59 -0.51
CA LEU A 111 -9.47 26.41 -1.36
C LEU A 111 -10.13 25.23 -0.62
N SER A 112 -10.68 24.31 -1.38
CA SER A 112 -11.13 23.02 -0.87
C SER A 112 -9.93 22.15 -0.46
N HIS A 113 -10.07 21.45 0.68
CA HIS A 113 -9.04 20.56 1.20
C HIS A 113 -9.59 19.15 1.39
N ILE A 114 -8.96 18.18 0.75
CA ILE A 114 -9.27 16.76 0.87
C ILE A 114 -8.09 16.07 1.56
N SER A 115 -8.37 15.12 2.44
CA SER A 115 -7.36 14.26 3.06
C SER A 115 -7.60 12.81 2.70
N THR A 116 -6.54 12.01 2.46
CA THR A 116 -6.66 10.54 2.41
C THR A 116 -6.00 9.90 3.62
N CYS A 117 -6.74 9.04 4.32
CA CYS A 117 -6.25 8.22 5.42
C CYS A 117 -5.87 6.83 4.90
N HIS A 118 -4.56 6.51 4.93
CA HIS A 118 -3.97 5.31 4.36
C HIS A 118 -3.78 4.15 5.33
N ASN A 119 -3.99 4.38 6.63
CA ASN A 119 -3.70 3.36 7.64
C ASN A 119 -4.56 3.58 8.90
N ILE A 120 -4.49 2.64 9.83
CA ILE A 120 -5.11 2.76 11.15
C ILE A 120 -4.18 3.53 12.07
N PHE A 121 -4.74 4.47 12.83
CA PHE A 121 -4.02 5.30 13.78
C PHE A 121 -4.75 5.34 15.13
N SER A 122 -3.97 5.35 16.22
CA SER A 122 -4.48 5.49 17.59
C SER A 122 -4.10 6.82 18.25
N SER A 123 -3.22 7.60 17.63
CA SER A 123 -2.64 8.82 18.20
C SER A 123 -2.88 10.06 17.35
N LEU A 124 -2.67 11.24 17.94
CA LEU A 124 -2.78 12.56 17.27
C LEU A 124 -4.18 12.82 16.69
N LYS A 125 -5.22 12.39 17.41
CA LYS A 125 -6.62 12.44 16.94
C LYS A 125 -7.09 13.87 16.61
N HIS A 126 -6.66 14.87 17.37
CA HIS A 126 -7.07 16.27 17.21
C HIS A 126 -6.22 17.09 16.23
N VAL A 127 -5.15 16.51 15.71
CA VAL A 127 -4.19 17.19 14.82
C VAL A 127 -3.92 16.42 13.51
N SER A 128 -4.93 15.71 13.02
CA SER A 128 -4.82 14.89 11.82
C SER A 128 -6.12 14.90 11.00
N PHE A 129 -5.98 14.70 9.69
CA PHE A 129 -7.10 14.58 8.74
C PHE A 129 -8.02 15.79 8.73
N PHE A 130 -7.43 16.95 8.42
CA PHE A 130 -8.12 18.24 8.42
C PHE A 130 -8.93 18.53 7.16
N GLY A 131 -8.97 17.63 6.19
CA GLY A 131 -9.75 17.78 4.96
C GLY A 131 -11.22 18.10 5.25
N ASP A 132 -11.84 18.92 4.41
CA ASP A 132 -13.27 19.16 4.40
C ASP A 132 -13.99 17.85 4.09
N THR A 133 -13.42 17.05 3.16
CA THR A 133 -13.70 15.63 2.97
C THR A 133 -12.46 14.79 3.30
N THR A 134 -12.66 13.62 3.92
CA THR A 134 -11.61 12.64 4.18
C THR A 134 -11.93 11.34 3.46
N ILE A 135 -11.02 10.90 2.58
CA ILE A 135 -11.10 9.61 1.91
C ILE A 135 -10.47 8.54 2.81
N ALA A 136 -11.22 7.49 3.10
CA ALA A 136 -10.77 6.32 3.84
C ALA A 136 -10.47 5.17 2.88
N CYS A 137 -9.27 4.57 2.97
CA CYS A 137 -8.87 3.47 2.07
C CYS A 137 -9.60 2.16 2.33
N SER A 138 -10.34 2.05 3.44
CA SER A 138 -11.12 0.88 3.83
C SER A 138 -12.27 1.27 4.76
N LYS A 139 -13.26 0.40 4.96
CA LYS A 139 -14.37 0.61 5.89
C LYS A 139 -13.90 0.71 7.33
N VAL A 140 -12.94 -0.13 7.73
CA VAL A 140 -12.34 -0.07 9.07
C VAL A 140 -11.65 1.28 9.31
N VAL A 141 -10.97 1.83 8.30
CA VAL A 141 -10.39 3.18 8.39
C VAL A 141 -11.49 4.25 8.45
N GLN A 142 -12.58 4.12 7.71
CA GLN A 142 -13.74 5.01 7.79
C GLN A 142 -14.35 5.01 9.20
N GLU A 143 -14.61 3.84 9.76
CA GLU A 143 -15.15 3.69 11.11
C GLU A 143 -14.23 4.30 12.17
N MET A 144 -12.91 4.09 12.04
CA MET A 144 -11.92 4.72 12.91
C MET A 144 -11.98 6.25 12.83
N LEU A 145 -12.06 6.82 11.63
CA LEU A 145 -12.14 8.28 11.44
C LEU A 145 -13.40 8.87 12.10
N ILE A 146 -14.53 8.19 11.99
CA ILE A 146 -15.80 8.64 12.61
C ILE A 146 -15.75 8.46 14.11
N ARG A 147 -15.42 7.26 14.60
CA ARG A 147 -15.48 6.91 16.03
C ARG A 147 -14.36 7.56 16.84
N ASP A 148 -13.12 7.48 16.34
CA ASP A 148 -11.93 7.84 17.13
C ASP A 148 -11.41 9.25 16.83
N PHE A 149 -11.61 9.75 15.61
CA PHE A 149 -11.17 11.08 15.18
C PHE A 149 -12.31 12.12 15.15
N GLY A 150 -13.55 11.70 15.46
CA GLY A 150 -14.70 12.59 15.56
C GLY A 150 -15.13 13.22 14.23
N LYS A 151 -14.79 12.59 13.09
CA LYS A 151 -15.25 13.02 11.78
C LYS A 151 -16.76 12.75 11.65
N LYS A 152 -17.47 13.66 11.01
CA LYS A 152 -18.87 13.39 10.66
C LYS A 152 -18.93 12.36 9.53
N MET A 153 -19.94 11.49 9.56
CA MET A 153 -20.10 10.43 8.56
C MET A 153 -20.17 10.97 7.13
N GLN A 154 -20.84 12.09 6.93
CA GLN A 154 -20.96 12.76 5.63
C GLN A 154 -19.66 13.31 5.08
N ASP A 155 -18.66 13.58 5.94
CA ASP A 155 -17.37 14.13 5.56
C ASP A 155 -16.32 13.02 5.30
N VAL A 156 -16.71 11.73 5.44
CA VAL A 156 -15.81 10.60 5.23
C VAL A 156 -16.33 9.68 4.13
N ILE A 157 -15.59 9.60 3.04
CA ILE A 157 -15.93 8.77 1.88
C ILE A 157 -14.98 7.57 1.84
N GLN A 158 -15.54 6.35 1.79
CA GLN A 158 -14.73 5.16 1.60
C GLN A 158 -14.45 4.93 0.12
N ILE A 159 -13.16 4.87 -0.25
CA ILE A 159 -12.70 4.52 -1.60
C ILE A 159 -11.56 3.52 -1.46
N TYR A 160 -11.76 2.30 -1.96
CA TYR A 160 -10.70 1.30 -2.03
C TYR A 160 -9.60 1.73 -3.00
N TYR A 161 -8.38 1.32 -2.72
CA TYR A 161 -7.31 1.40 -3.71
C TYR A 161 -7.66 0.53 -4.92
N GLY A 162 -7.13 0.92 -6.06
CA GLY A 162 -7.14 0.12 -7.26
C GLY A 162 -5.78 0.15 -7.92
N ILE A 163 -5.43 -0.92 -8.59
CA ILE A 163 -4.16 -1.04 -9.30
C ILE A 163 -4.38 -1.54 -10.72
N LEU A 164 -3.42 -1.25 -11.60
CA LEU A 164 -3.31 -1.97 -12.86
C LEU A 164 -2.94 -3.43 -12.55
N PRO A 165 -3.61 -4.41 -13.16
CA PRO A 165 -3.29 -5.81 -12.92
C PRO A 165 -1.88 -6.12 -13.38
N PHE A 166 -1.19 -6.98 -12.64
CA PHE A 166 0.08 -7.53 -13.08
C PHE A 166 -0.14 -8.43 -14.31
N ARG A 167 0.87 -8.49 -15.15
CA ARG A 167 0.88 -9.36 -16.31
C ARG A 167 1.21 -10.80 -15.89
N GLU A 168 0.47 -11.75 -16.39
CA GLU A 168 0.81 -13.15 -16.21
C GLU A 168 1.97 -13.56 -17.12
N PHE A 169 2.98 -14.19 -16.53
CA PHE A 169 4.16 -14.69 -17.25
C PHE A 169 3.86 -16.05 -17.87
N ASN A 170 4.35 -16.24 -19.10
CA ASN A 170 4.33 -17.56 -19.72
C ASN A 170 5.39 -18.49 -19.07
N LYS A 171 5.37 -19.77 -19.44
CA LYS A 171 6.28 -20.79 -18.87
C LYS A 171 7.76 -20.45 -19.06
N LYS A 172 8.14 -19.86 -20.21
CA LYS A 172 9.53 -19.48 -20.48
C LYS A 172 9.98 -18.35 -19.55
N GLU A 173 9.15 -17.34 -19.36
CA GLU A 173 9.42 -16.22 -18.46
C GLU A 173 9.52 -16.68 -17.00
N LYS A 174 8.61 -17.55 -16.54
CA LYS A 174 8.69 -18.16 -15.20
C LYS A 174 10.00 -18.94 -15.02
N ASN A 175 10.41 -19.73 -16.01
CA ASN A 175 11.68 -20.46 -15.96
C ASN A 175 12.89 -19.50 -15.90
N GLN A 176 12.83 -18.35 -16.56
CA GLN A 176 13.89 -17.32 -16.44
C GLN A 176 13.98 -16.76 -15.03
N VAL A 177 12.85 -16.52 -14.36
CA VAL A 177 12.83 -16.09 -12.94
C VAL A 177 13.43 -17.15 -12.03
N PHE A 178 13.02 -18.42 -12.17
CA PHE A 178 13.61 -19.56 -11.42
C PHE A 178 15.13 -19.61 -11.59
N LYS A 179 15.61 -19.48 -12.84
CA LYS A 179 17.05 -19.49 -13.14
C LYS A 179 17.77 -18.28 -12.53
N ALA A 180 17.20 -17.08 -12.65
CA ALA A 180 17.78 -15.84 -12.11
C ALA A 180 17.89 -15.87 -10.57
N LEU A 181 16.94 -16.52 -9.90
CA LEU A 181 16.94 -16.71 -8.44
C LEU A 181 17.67 -17.98 -7.98
N SER A 182 18.24 -18.78 -8.91
CA SER A 182 18.89 -20.05 -8.62
C SER A 182 17.98 -21.05 -7.87
N ILE A 183 16.68 -21.03 -8.17
CA ILE A 183 15.69 -21.91 -7.55
C ILE A 183 15.52 -23.19 -8.40
N SER A 184 15.54 -24.34 -7.75
CA SER A 184 15.35 -25.63 -8.41
C SER A 184 13.93 -25.81 -8.95
N ALA A 185 13.82 -26.52 -10.07
CA ALA A 185 12.50 -26.82 -10.62
C ALA A 185 11.67 -27.68 -9.66
N GLY A 186 10.40 -27.35 -9.53
CA GLY A 186 9.48 -28.05 -8.62
C GLY A 186 9.50 -27.55 -7.17
N THR A 187 10.36 -26.58 -6.82
CA THR A 187 10.32 -25.94 -5.51
C THR A 187 9.03 -25.12 -5.39
N LYS A 188 8.31 -25.31 -4.29
CA LYS A 188 7.16 -24.48 -3.92
C LYS A 188 7.64 -23.14 -3.40
N ILE A 189 7.10 -22.06 -3.94
CA ILE A 189 7.51 -20.70 -3.55
C ILE A 189 6.37 -19.99 -2.82
N ILE A 190 6.65 -19.58 -1.60
CA ILE A 190 5.75 -18.75 -0.79
C ILE A 190 6.32 -17.34 -0.73
N ALA A 191 5.59 -16.37 -1.27
CA ALA A 191 6.05 -14.99 -1.32
C ALA A 191 5.62 -14.20 -0.07
N SER A 192 6.48 -13.31 0.42
CA SER A 192 6.12 -12.31 1.42
C SER A 192 6.78 -10.98 1.04
N VAL A 193 5.97 -9.97 0.73
CA VAL A 193 6.43 -8.69 0.17
C VAL A 193 6.08 -7.53 1.08
N GLY A 194 7.02 -6.61 1.30
CA GLY A 194 6.82 -5.38 2.06
C GLY A 194 8.02 -4.98 2.89
N GLN A 195 8.00 -3.78 3.45
CA GLN A 195 9.09 -3.28 4.28
C GLN A 195 9.39 -4.22 5.46
N LEU A 196 10.67 -4.33 5.82
CA LEU A 196 11.12 -5.11 6.97
C LEU A 196 11.11 -4.24 8.23
N ILE A 197 9.91 -3.95 8.71
CA ILE A 197 9.62 -3.12 9.89
C ILE A 197 8.66 -3.84 10.83
N GLU A 198 8.60 -3.40 12.08
CA GLU A 198 7.81 -4.02 13.14
C GLU A 198 6.35 -4.28 12.75
N SER A 199 5.68 -3.29 12.13
CA SER A 199 4.27 -3.42 11.78
C SER A 199 3.97 -4.50 10.73
N LYS A 200 4.98 -5.00 10.01
CA LYS A 200 4.85 -6.09 9.04
C LYS A 200 5.11 -7.47 9.64
N ASP A 201 5.62 -7.54 10.85
CA ASP A 201 5.81 -8.73 11.69
C ASP A 201 6.35 -9.97 10.94
N ARG A 202 7.50 -9.79 10.27
CA ARG A 202 8.21 -10.92 9.66
C ARG A 202 8.74 -11.91 10.70
N VAL A 203 8.82 -11.51 11.97
CA VAL A 203 9.20 -12.36 13.09
C VAL A 203 8.22 -13.53 13.22
N THR A 204 6.93 -13.26 13.23
CA THR A 204 5.88 -14.31 13.26
C THR A 204 6.00 -15.25 12.05
N LEU A 205 6.29 -14.74 10.86
CA LEU A 205 6.50 -15.58 9.67
C LEU A 205 7.72 -16.51 9.85
N VAL A 206 8.88 -15.98 10.24
CA VAL A 206 10.10 -16.79 10.42
C VAL A 206 9.91 -17.86 11.49
N ARG A 207 9.21 -17.55 12.59
CA ARG A 207 8.86 -18.54 13.63
C ARG A 207 7.92 -19.61 13.09
N ALA A 208 6.92 -19.26 12.28
CA ALA A 208 6.04 -20.24 11.64
C ALA A 208 6.83 -21.20 10.72
N ILE A 209 7.81 -20.68 9.96
CA ILE A 209 8.71 -21.51 9.15
C ILE A 209 9.53 -22.46 10.06
N GLY A 210 10.03 -21.96 11.21
CA GLY A 210 10.73 -22.80 12.21
C GLY A 210 9.87 -23.93 12.75
N ILE A 211 8.58 -23.67 13.00
CA ILE A 211 7.60 -24.69 13.43
C ILE A 211 7.42 -25.75 12.34
N LEU A 212 7.17 -25.34 11.09
CA LEU A 212 6.99 -26.24 9.96
C LEU A 212 8.22 -27.12 9.74
N ARG A 213 9.43 -26.54 9.86
CA ARG A 213 10.67 -27.30 9.77
C ARG A 213 10.79 -28.37 10.86
N LYS A 214 10.50 -28.01 12.13
CA LYS A 214 10.53 -28.95 13.27
C LYS A 214 9.52 -30.10 13.10
N ARG A 215 8.42 -29.85 12.39
CA ARG A 215 7.41 -30.85 12.04
C ARG A 215 7.78 -31.69 10.80
N GLY A 216 8.84 -31.33 10.04
CA GLY A 216 9.21 -31.97 8.77
C GLY A 216 8.23 -31.68 7.62
N GLU A 217 7.63 -30.51 7.59
CA GLU A 217 6.49 -30.18 6.71
C GLU A 217 6.85 -29.24 5.53
N ILE A 218 8.13 -28.88 5.36
CA ILE A 218 8.58 -27.92 4.35
C ILE A 218 9.67 -28.46 3.41
N ASP A 219 9.69 -29.73 3.15
CA ASP A 219 10.57 -30.29 2.13
C ASP A 219 10.28 -29.63 0.77
N ASN A 220 11.36 -29.14 0.11
CA ASN A 220 11.28 -28.46 -1.18
C ASN A 220 10.37 -27.21 -1.21
N VAL A 221 10.32 -26.45 -0.09
CA VAL A 221 9.61 -25.17 0.04
C VAL A 221 10.59 -24.04 0.27
N LEU A 222 10.41 -22.93 -0.45
CA LEU A 222 11.19 -21.70 -0.32
C LEU A 222 10.27 -20.51 0.02
N PHE A 223 10.57 -19.83 1.09
CA PHE A 223 9.94 -18.57 1.49
C PHE A 223 10.76 -17.40 0.96
N ALA A 224 10.27 -16.73 -0.06
CA ALA A 224 10.92 -15.58 -0.67
C ALA A 224 10.39 -14.29 -0.02
N ILE A 225 11.21 -13.66 0.81
CA ILE A 225 10.90 -12.43 1.53
C ILE A 225 11.51 -11.24 0.79
N LEU A 226 10.66 -10.43 0.15
CA LEU A 226 11.08 -9.28 -0.63
C LEU A 226 10.80 -7.99 0.12
N GLY A 227 11.84 -7.22 0.39
CA GLY A 227 11.75 -5.92 1.04
C GLY A 227 13.04 -5.49 1.71
N ASP A 228 13.06 -4.22 2.12
CA ASP A 228 14.13 -3.63 2.91
C ASP A 228 13.55 -2.97 4.18
N GLY A 229 14.37 -2.75 5.18
CA GLY A 229 13.97 -2.09 6.41
C GLY A 229 14.92 -2.37 7.57
N GLU A 230 14.69 -1.66 8.66
CA GLU A 230 15.52 -1.68 9.87
C GLU A 230 15.63 -3.05 10.55
N GLN A 231 14.66 -3.93 10.34
CA GLN A 231 14.65 -5.27 10.94
C GLN A 231 15.43 -6.32 10.15
N LYS A 232 16.03 -6.00 9.00
CA LYS A 232 16.67 -6.98 8.12
C LYS A 232 17.71 -7.83 8.85
N THR A 233 18.67 -7.21 9.52
CA THR A 233 19.74 -7.93 10.25
C THR A 233 19.19 -8.83 11.34
N MET A 234 18.23 -8.34 12.12
CA MET A 234 17.56 -9.12 13.17
C MET A 234 16.81 -10.33 12.59
N LEU A 235 16.15 -10.17 11.44
CA LEU A 235 15.44 -11.26 10.77
C LEU A 235 16.41 -12.32 10.21
N GLU A 236 17.56 -11.90 9.66
CA GLU A 236 18.62 -12.82 9.21
C GLU A 236 19.20 -13.63 10.37
N GLU A 237 19.36 -13.01 11.55
CA GLU A 237 19.76 -13.70 12.78
C GLU A 237 18.68 -14.70 13.26
N LEU A 238 17.43 -14.29 13.23
CA LEU A 238 16.30 -15.16 13.60
C LEU A 238 16.20 -16.39 12.67
N VAL A 239 16.41 -16.21 11.36
CA VAL A 239 16.44 -17.31 10.37
C VAL A 239 17.54 -18.31 10.70
N ARG A 240 18.74 -17.85 11.15
CA ARG A 240 19.82 -18.74 11.60
C ARG A 240 19.45 -19.47 12.90
N ASN A 241 18.87 -18.77 13.88
CA ASN A 241 18.48 -19.33 15.17
C ASN A 241 17.39 -20.38 15.06
N GLU A 242 16.41 -20.18 14.16
CA GLU A 242 15.37 -21.19 13.85
C GLU A 242 15.89 -22.29 12.90
N ALA A 243 17.14 -22.19 12.44
CA ALA A 243 17.81 -23.10 11.52
C ALA A 243 17.04 -23.32 10.20
N VAL A 244 16.43 -22.26 9.63
CA VAL A 244 15.63 -22.28 8.40
C VAL A 244 16.29 -21.56 7.22
N HIS A 245 17.61 -21.37 7.27
CA HIS A 245 18.36 -20.64 6.23
C HIS A 245 18.26 -21.27 4.84
N ASP A 246 18.04 -22.59 4.73
CA ASP A 246 17.84 -23.27 3.44
C ASP A 246 16.42 -23.09 2.89
N HIS A 247 15.50 -22.59 3.70
CA HIS A 247 14.09 -22.39 3.36
C HIS A 247 13.71 -20.91 3.20
N VAL A 248 14.60 -19.96 3.52
CA VAL A 248 14.31 -18.52 3.47
C VAL A 248 15.29 -17.80 2.57
N MET A 249 14.75 -17.09 1.59
CA MET A 249 15.52 -16.21 0.70
C MET A 249 15.09 -14.76 0.90
N PHE A 250 16.02 -13.89 1.31
CA PHE A 250 15.80 -12.45 1.31
C PHE A 250 16.11 -11.85 -0.06
N LEU A 251 15.13 -11.18 -0.65
CA LEU A 251 15.27 -10.46 -1.90
C LEU A 251 15.32 -8.96 -1.60
N GLN A 252 16.15 -8.22 -2.34
CA GLN A 252 16.24 -6.76 -2.17
C GLN A 252 14.98 -6.07 -2.69
N GLY A 253 14.62 -4.92 -2.10
CA GLY A 253 13.44 -4.14 -2.44
C GLY A 253 13.39 -3.60 -3.88
N THR A 254 14.52 -3.64 -4.61
CA THR A 254 14.60 -3.33 -6.05
C THR A 254 14.19 -4.50 -6.95
N SER A 255 14.02 -5.71 -6.39
CA SER A 255 13.56 -6.89 -7.14
C SER A 255 12.14 -6.69 -7.66
N ASN A 256 11.85 -7.30 -8.80
CA ASN A 256 10.56 -7.18 -9.45
C ASN A 256 9.48 -7.98 -8.69
N VAL A 257 8.57 -7.28 -8.01
CA VAL A 257 7.43 -7.87 -7.27
C VAL A 257 6.54 -8.71 -8.18
N GLU A 258 6.28 -8.22 -9.40
CA GLU A 258 5.48 -8.94 -10.41
C GLU A 258 6.11 -10.28 -10.78
N ALA A 259 7.43 -10.30 -10.98
CA ALA A 259 8.16 -11.54 -11.27
C ALA A 259 8.08 -12.55 -10.12
N LEU A 260 8.22 -12.07 -8.87
CA LEU A 260 8.10 -12.93 -7.69
C LEU A 260 6.70 -13.54 -7.58
N PHE A 261 5.64 -12.73 -7.69
CA PHE A 261 4.27 -13.25 -7.61
C PHE A 261 3.92 -14.20 -8.76
N ASN A 262 4.49 -14.00 -9.96
CA ASN A 262 4.29 -14.91 -11.08
C ASN A 262 4.84 -16.32 -10.85
N VAL A 263 5.88 -16.46 -10.02
CA VAL A 263 6.47 -17.77 -9.70
C VAL A 263 6.03 -18.32 -8.33
N ALA A 264 5.42 -17.49 -7.49
CA ALA A 264 4.90 -17.92 -6.20
C ALA A 264 3.65 -18.81 -6.35
N ASP A 265 3.49 -19.79 -5.46
CA ASP A 265 2.27 -20.58 -5.33
C ASP A 265 1.20 -19.75 -4.61
N PHE A 266 1.54 -19.10 -3.51
CA PHE A 266 0.69 -18.18 -2.77
C PHE A 266 1.53 -17.15 -2.00
N MET A 267 0.87 -16.16 -1.39
CA MET A 267 1.56 -15.17 -0.56
C MET A 267 1.16 -15.23 0.91
N VAL A 268 2.07 -14.78 1.79
CA VAL A 268 1.85 -14.61 3.23
C VAL A 268 2.03 -13.15 3.63
N LEU A 269 1.04 -12.61 4.35
CA LEU A 269 1.06 -11.30 4.99
C LEU A 269 0.88 -11.46 6.51
N SER A 270 1.94 -11.33 7.29
CA SER A 270 1.96 -11.51 8.75
C SER A 270 1.75 -10.21 9.55
N SER A 271 1.38 -9.12 8.90
CA SER A 271 1.31 -7.77 9.49
C SER A 271 0.45 -7.69 10.77
N ILE A 272 0.83 -6.79 11.68
CA ILE A 272 0.01 -6.47 12.87
C ILE A 272 -0.88 -5.23 12.68
N ARG A 273 -0.67 -4.48 11.60
CA ARG A 273 -1.45 -3.27 11.29
C ARG A 273 -1.42 -2.94 9.80
N GLU A 274 -2.60 -2.87 9.18
CA GLU A 274 -2.79 -2.47 7.78
C GLU A 274 -4.03 -1.59 7.60
N GLY A 275 -3.97 -0.66 6.64
CA GLY A 275 -5.16 0.03 6.13
C GLY A 275 -5.88 -0.82 5.09
N LEU A 276 -5.26 -0.92 3.92
CA LEU A 276 -5.54 -1.88 2.85
C LEU A 276 -4.21 -2.10 2.10
N PRO A 277 -3.56 -3.28 2.23
CA PRO A 277 -2.23 -3.48 1.68
C PRO A 277 -2.26 -3.72 0.16
N TYR A 278 -1.47 -2.95 -0.58
CA TYR A 278 -1.33 -3.08 -2.05
C TYR A 278 -0.92 -4.49 -2.49
N VAL A 279 -0.03 -5.13 -1.74
CA VAL A 279 0.51 -6.46 -2.08
C VAL A 279 -0.56 -7.55 -2.20
N ILE A 280 -1.66 -7.41 -1.45
CA ILE A 280 -2.82 -8.31 -1.59
C ILE A 280 -3.47 -8.12 -2.96
N LEU A 281 -3.68 -6.87 -3.38
CA LEU A 281 -4.28 -6.58 -4.68
C LEU A 281 -3.38 -7.02 -5.84
N GLU A 282 -2.06 -6.82 -5.68
CA GLU A 282 -1.05 -7.23 -6.65
C GLU A 282 -1.06 -8.73 -6.89
N ALA A 283 -1.00 -9.53 -5.84
CA ALA A 283 -1.04 -10.99 -5.94
C ALA A 283 -2.39 -11.48 -6.48
N ALA A 284 -3.51 -10.91 -5.99
CA ALA A 284 -4.85 -11.25 -6.46
C ALA A 284 -5.06 -10.95 -7.95
N SER A 285 -4.43 -9.89 -8.48
CA SER A 285 -4.58 -9.50 -9.88
C SER A 285 -4.15 -10.59 -10.86
N ILE A 286 -3.27 -11.51 -10.42
CA ILE A 286 -2.82 -12.69 -11.18
C ILE A 286 -3.22 -14.02 -10.52
N GLY A 287 -4.30 -13.98 -9.72
CA GLY A 287 -4.88 -15.21 -9.15
C GLY A 287 -4.06 -15.90 -8.07
N LYS A 288 -3.20 -15.16 -7.34
CA LYS A 288 -2.45 -15.74 -6.21
C LYS A 288 -3.24 -15.54 -4.92
N PRO A 289 -3.58 -16.63 -4.20
CA PRO A 289 -4.28 -16.52 -2.94
C PRO A 289 -3.37 -16.06 -1.80
N HIS A 290 -3.97 -15.74 -0.68
CA HIS A 290 -3.31 -15.13 0.45
C HIS A 290 -3.55 -15.94 1.73
N ILE A 291 -2.49 -16.08 2.53
CA ILE A 291 -2.62 -16.29 3.97
C ILE A 291 -2.30 -14.94 4.60
N ALA A 292 -3.24 -14.35 5.32
CA ALA A 292 -3.04 -13.03 5.89
C ALA A 292 -3.54 -12.95 7.34
N THR A 293 -2.88 -12.12 8.14
CA THR A 293 -3.37 -11.80 9.48
C THR A 293 -4.65 -10.98 9.41
N ASN A 294 -5.61 -11.29 10.27
CA ASN A 294 -6.89 -10.56 10.36
C ASN A 294 -6.73 -9.23 11.07
N VAL A 295 -6.18 -8.23 10.38
CA VAL A 295 -5.91 -6.89 10.92
C VAL A 295 -6.37 -5.82 9.97
N GLY A 296 -6.94 -4.75 10.51
CA GLY A 296 -7.35 -3.58 9.74
C GLY A 296 -8.27 -3.92 8.57
N GLY A 297 -8.00 -3.33 7.41
CA GLY A 297 -8.78 -3.56 6.20
C GLY A 297 -8.44 -4.84 5.43
N VAL A 298 -7.57 -5.70 5.94
CA VAL A 298 -7.19 -6.97 5.27
C VAL A 298 -8.42 -7.85 5.05
N SER A 299 -9.30 -8.00 6.05
CA SER A 299 -10.53 -8.80 5.94
C SER A 299 -11.58 -8.23 4.98
N GLU A 300 -11.41 -7.00 4.51
CA GLU A 300 -12.28 -6.45 3.49
C GLU A 300 -11.97 -7.02 2.09
N PHE A 301 -10.74 -7.45 1.87
CA PHE A 301 -10.35 -8.16 0.66
C PHE A 301 -10.27 -9.68 0.89
N VAL A 302 -9.53 -10.13 1.92
CA VAL A 302 -9.34 -11.55 2.20
C VAL A 302 -10.53 -12.08 2.99
N ILE A 303 -11.40 -12.84 2.34
CA ILE A 303 -12.51 -13.56 2.98
C ILE A 303 -12.03 -14.99 3.25
N HIS A 304 -12.05 -15.37 4.54
CA HIS A 304 -11.55 -16.68 4.97
C HIS A 304 -12.29 -17.83 4.27
N GLY A 305 -11.54 -18.70 3.61
CA GLY A 305 -12.09 -19.84 2.86
C GLY A 305 -12.66 -19.51 1.48
N GLU A 306 -12.69 -18.23 1.07
CA GLU A 306 -13.22 -17.79 -0.22
C GLU A 306 -12.13 -17.17 -1.10
N THR A 307 -11.46 -16.09 -0.66
CA THR A 307 -10.42 -15.39 -1.40
C THR A 307 -9.03 -15.55 -0.77
N GLY A 308 -8.93 -16.29 0.32
CA GLY A 308 -7.71 -16.58 1.05
C GLY A 308 -7.97 -17.15 2.43
N VAL A 309 -6.95 -17.19 3.27
CA VAL A 309 -7.00 -17.70 4.63
C VAL A 309 -6.65 -16.57 5.61
N LEU A 310 -7.52 -16.30 6.58
CA LEU A 310 -7.25 -15.35 7.67
C LEU A 310 -6.77 -16.12 8.91
N VAL A 311 -5.71 -15.58 9.54
CA VAL A 311 -5.14 -16.09 10.80
C VAL A 311 -5.07 -14.97 11.84
N PRO A 312 -5.02 -15.25 13.15
CA PRO A 312 -4.76 -14.24 14.16
C PRO A 312 -3.36 -13.60 13.98
N PRO A 313 -3.18 -12.30 14.29
CA PRO A 313 -1.85 -11.70 14.35
C PRO A 313 -1.05 -12.26 15.54
N ASN A 314 0.29 -12.22 15.43
CA ASN A 314 1.21 -12.72 16.47
C ASN A 314 1.01 -14.20 16.85
N ASP A 315 0.50 -15.03 15.93
CA ASP A 315 0.26 -16.46 16.16
C ASP A 315 1.02 -17.29 15.11
N PRO A 316 2.29 -17.66 15.37
CA PRO A 316 3.10 -18.43 14.43
C PRO A 316 2.60 -19.87 14.24
N GLU A 317 1.91 -20.47 15.24
CA GLU A 317 1.34 -21.82 15.11
C GLU A 317 0.17 -21.81 14.12
N LYS A 318 -0.79 -20.87 14.25
CA LYS A 318 -1.90 -20.76 13.31
C LYS A 318 -1.43 -20.40 11.90
N LEU A 319 -0.36 -19.59 11.80
CA LEU A 319 0.23 -19.27 10.51
C LEU A 319 0.88 -20.50 9.89
N ALA A 320 1.61 -21.31 10.66
CA ALA A 320 2.20 -22.58 10.20
C ALA A 320 1.12 -23.56 9.74
N ASP A 321 0.06 -23.75 10.53
CA ASP A 321 -1.06 -24.63 10.17
C ASP A 321 -1.71 -24.21 8.83
N ALA A 322 -1.94 -22.90 8.63
CA ALA A 322 -2.52 -22.39 7.41
C ALA A 322 -1.59 -22.57 6.20
N ILE A 323 -0.28 -22.38 6.37
CA ILE A 323 0.72 -22.62 5.32
C ILE A 323 0.71 -24.11 4.93
N LYS A 324 0.75 -25.00 5.91
CA LYS A 324 0.72 -26.45 5.68
C LYS A 324 -0.54 -26.88 4.94
N ASP A 325 -1.70 -26.36 5.33
CA ASP A 325 -2.97 -26.64 4.68
C ASP A 325 -2.96 -26.28 3.18
N LEU A 326 -2.40 -25.11 2.81
CA LEU A 326 -2.30 -24.73 1.40
C LEU A 326 -1.22 -25.51 0.64
N LEU A 327 -0.13 -25.90 1.30
CA LEU A 327 0.90 -26.74 0.67
C LEU A 327 0.38 -28.15 0.33
N ASP A 328 -0.48 -28.72 1.18
CA ASP A 328 -1.07 -30.02 0.99
C ASP A 328 -2.26 -30.04 0.02
N ASN A 329 -2.88 -28.88 -0.22
CA ASN A 329 -4.12 -28.78 -1.00
C ASN A 329 -3.99 -27.84 -2.21
N PRO A 330 -3.27 -28.21 -3.30
CA PRO A 330 -3.10 -27.36 -4.48
C PRO A 330 -4.42 -26.92 -5.13
N GLU A 331 -5.43 -27.78 -5.15
CA GLU A 331 -6.76 -27.45 -5.68
C GLU A 331 -7.41 -26.30 -4.90
N LYS A 332 -7.20 -26.24 -3.57
CA LYS A 332 -7.65 -25.15 -2.73
C LYS A 332 -6.91 -23.86 -3.05
N VAL A 333 -5.61 -23.91 -3.35
CA VAL A 333 -4.82 -22.75 -3.80
C VAL A 333 -5.40 -22.18 -5.08
N ASP A 334 -5.71 -23.01 -6.08
CA ASP A 334 -6.28 -22.60 -7.36
C ASP A 334 -7.68 -21.98 -7.19
N LEU A 335 -8.53 -22.59 -6.36
CA LEU A 335 -9.88 -22.10 -6.09
C LEU A 335 -9.85 -20.71 -5.41
N LEU A 336 -9.08 -20.59 -4.32
CA LEU A 336 -8.93 -19.32 -3.59
C LEU A 336 -8.31 -18.23 -4.47
N GLY A 337 -7.34 -18.58 -5.31
CA GLY A 337 -6.70 -17.66 -6.24
C GLY A 337 -7.66 -17.14 -7.32
N THR A 338 -8.49 -18.03 -7.87
CA THR A 338 -9.53 -17.66 -8.84
C THR A 338 -10.52 -16.68 -8.22
N SER A 339 -11.08 -17.01 -7.06
CA SER A 339 -12.00 -16.13 -6.33
C SER A 339 -11.38 -14.78 -5.93
N ALA A 340 -10.11 -14.79 -5.53
CA ALA A 340 -9.38 -13.55 -5.22
C ALA A 340 -9.25 -12.64 -6.45
N ARG A 341 -8.95 -13.22 -7.63
CA ARG A 341 -8.87 -12.47 -8.88
C ARG A 341 -10.23 -11.91 -9.30
N GLU A 342 -11.28 -12.69 -9.20
CA GLU A 342 -12.64 -12.22 -9.50
C GLU A 342 -13.02 -11.02 -8.61
N LYS A 343 -12.78 -11.11 -7.30
CA LYS A 343 -13.02 -10.00 -6.38
C LYS A 343 -12.18 -8.77 -6.72
N PHE A 344 -10.89 -8.96 -7.09
CA PHE A 344 -10.03 -7.88 -7.55
C PHE A 344 -10.65 -7.15 -8.76
N LEU A 345 -11.03 -7.88 -9.81
CA LEU A 345 -11.62 -7.33 -11.03
C LEU A 345 -12.95 -6.62 -10.76
N GLN A 346 -13.73 -7.09 -9.79
CA GLN A 346 -15.02 -6.49 -9.45
C GLN A 346 -14.89 -5.16 -8.68
N GLN A 347 -13.85 -4.96 -7.84
CA GLN A 347 -13.87 -3.86 -6.88
C GLN A 347 -12.57 -3.05 -6.78
N PHE A 348 -11.42 -3.61 -7.20
CA PHE A 348 -10.09 -3.07 -6.87
C PHE A 348 -9.24 -2.72 -8.09
N THR A 349 -9.88 -2.51 -9.25
CA THR A 349 -9.18 -2.10 -10.47
C THR A 349 -8.80 -0.62 -10.42
N TYR A 350 -7.74 -0.28 -11.12
CA TYR A 350 -7.24 1.09 -11.27
C TYR A 350 -8.34 2.06 -11.72
N ASP A 351 -9.08 1.72 -12.78
CA ASP A 351 -10.14 2.58 -13.30
C ASP A 351 -11.19 2.92 -12.25
N LYS A 352 -11.68 1.91 -11.50
CA LYS A 352 -12.69 2.14 -10.45
C LYS A 352 -12.17 3.07 -9.35
N PHE A 353 -10.91 2.93 -8.97
CA PHE A 353 -10.28 3.81 -7.99
C PHE A 353 -10.21 5.26 -8.51
N ILE A 354 -9.70 5.45 -9.74
CA ILE A 354 -9.53 6.77 -10.33
C ILE A 354 -10.88 7.43 -10.57
N ASP A 355 -11.85 6.71 -11.13
CA ASP A 355 -13.17 7.23 -11.43
C ASP A 355 -13.89 7.69 -10.15
N ARG A 356 -13.91 6.86 -9.09
CA ARG A 356 -14.52 7.22 -7.81
C ARG A 356 -13.85 8.41 -7.13
N THR A 357 -12.52 8.50 -7.20
CA THR A 357 -11.79 9.66 -6.67
C THR A 357 -12.07 10.91 -7.52
N GLY A 358 -12.13 10.76 -8.84
CA GLY A 358 -12.49 11.83 -9.76
C GLY A 358 -13.90 12.37 -9.56
N GLU A 359 -14.87 11.53 -9.16
CA GLU A 359 -16.23 11.96 -8.79
C GLU A 359 -16.19 12.89 -7.57
N VAL A 360 -15.44 12.54 -6.52
CA VAL A 360 -15.28 13.42 -5.36
C VAL A 360 -14.74 14.79 -5.76
N TYR A 361 -13.78 14.85 -6.68
CA TYR A 361 -13.28 16.15 -7.15
C TYR A 361 -14.29 16.92 -7.99
N LYS A 362 -15.08 16.24 -8.83
CA LYS A 362 -16.11 16.90 -9.66
C LYS A 362 -17.14 17.64 -8.80
N ASP A 363 -17.54 17.10 -7.67
CA ASP A 363 -18.47 17.74 -6.74
C ASP A 363 -17.95 19.11 -6.26
N TYR A 364 -16.66 19.21 -5.99
CA TYR A 364 -16.03 20.47 -5.62
C TYR A 364 -15.92 21.47 -6.79
N PHE A 365 -15.77 21.01 -8.03
CA PHE A 365 -15.73 21.90 -9.20
C PHE A 365 -17.12 22.40 -9.62
N THR A 366 -18.19 21.66 -9.30
CA THR A 366 -19.56 22.01 -9.64
C THR A 366 -20.29 22.82 -8.55
N GLY A 367 -19.64 23.05 -7.41
CA GLY A 367 -20.20 23.77 -6.27
C GLY A 367 -21.25 22.97 -5.48
N HIS A 368 -21.38 21.67 -5.74
CA HIS A 368 -22.16 20.74 -4.92
C HIS A 368 -21.28 20.26 -3.76
N SER A 369 -20.99 21.15 -2.80
CA SER A 369 -20.34 20.71 -1.57
C SER A 369 -21.33 19.83 -0.78
N HIS A 370 -20.89 18.70 -0.28
CA HIS A 370 -21.64 17.85 0.67
C HIS A 370 -21.89 18.55 2.03
N ALA A 371 -21.72 19.88 2.09
CA ALA A 371 -21.99 20.69 3.26
C ALA A 371 -23.44 21.19 3.23
N SER A 372 -24.33 20.36 3.72
CA SER A 372 -25.65 20.77 4.20
C SER A 372 -26.01 20.01 5.47
#